data_d898893ee338ed2f94a4b6a89247133b
#
_entry.id   d898893ee338ed2f94a4b6a89247133b
#
_cell.length_a   1.000
_cell.length_b   1.000
_cell.length_c   1.000
_cell.angle_alpha   90.00
_cell.angle_beta   90.00
_cell.angle_gamma   90.00
#
_symmetry.space_group_name_H-M   'P 1'
#
loop_
_entity.id
_entity.type
_entity.pdbx_description
1 polymer ?
#
loop_
_entity_poly.entity_id
_entity_poly.type
_entity_poly.pdbx_seq_one_letter_code
_entity_poly.pdbx_strand_id
1 'polypeptide(L)'
;MLNKQLFLTLSLSALLLAGCSTTHYISISPQPEISTNTLSNDRVINVSTSTKLTTTVGSIKTGLNERADIYANNDVAASVKESVLKGLRDLGFTPDQGVMPAADLQIEITKMSYTTKVEALKTIATLDFELKTTLAAKGQIYKANYGSQKVREYGTMPYQQAIEDDMNDLASQTVNRLLSDPNIITLLK
;
A
#
# COMPACT_ATOMS: atom_id res chain seq x y z
N MET A 1 -2.31 -35.68 50.13
CA MET A 1 -2.25 -34.19 49.87
C MET A 1 -1.27 -33.79 48.75
N LEU A 2 -0.35 -34.65 48.39
CA LEU A 2 0.71 -34.36 47.40
C LEU A 2 0.18 -34.23 45.95
N ASN A 3 -0.85 -34.99 45.59
CA ASN A 3 -1.38 -35.03 44.20
C ASN A 3 -2.15 -33.77 43.78
N LYS A 4 -2.73 -33.00 44.70
CA LYS A 4 -3.49 -31.77 44.37
C LYS A 4 -2.55 -30.60 44.04
N GLN A 5 -1.38 -30.52 44.64
CA GLN A 5 -0.40 -29.45 44.35
C GLN A 5 0.32 -29.71 43.02
N LEU A 6 0.52 -30.98 42.64
CA LEU A 6 1.17 -31.32 41.36
C LEU A 6 0.27 -30.98 40.16
N PHE A 7 -1.04 -31.14 40.28
CA PHE A 7 -2.01 -30.76 39.26
C PHE A 7 -2.15 -29.24 39.11
N LEU A 8 -2.00 -28.46 40.19
CA LEU A 8 -2.11 -27.00 40.15
C LEU A 8 -0.92 -26.37 39.49
N THR A 9 0.29 -26.92 39.66
CA THR A 9 1.53 -26.41 39.03
C THR A 9 1.59 -26.78 37.55
N LEU A 10 1.03 -27.92 37.13
CA LEU A 10 1.00 -28.32 35.73
C LEU A 10 0.00 -27.51 34.91
N SER A 11 -1.14 -27.08 35.50
CA SER A 11 -2.13 -26.24 34.81
C SER A 11 -1.70 -24.78 34.68
N LEU A 12 -0.84 -24.26 35.57
CA LEU A 12 -0.36 -22.90 35.51
C LEU A 12 0.75 -22.72 34.45
N SER A 13 1.56 -23.76 34.19
CA SER A 13 2.60 -23.72 33.16
C SER A 13 2.04 -23.84 31.74
N ALA A 14 0.86 -24.41 31.53
CA ALA A 14 0.21 -24.50 30.22
C ALA A 14 -0.38 -23.16 29.74
N LEU A 15 -0.69 -22.23 30.65
CA LEU A 15 -1.24 -20.92 30.34
C LEU A 15 -0.18 -19.90 29.83
N LEU A 16 1.10 -20.19 30.00
CA LEU A 16 2.19 -19.31 29.57
C LEU A 16 2.66 -19.55 28.12
N LEU A 17 2.13 -20.57 27.45
CA LEU A 17 2.47 -20.96 26.07
C LEU A 17 1.50 -20.42 25.02
N ALA A 18 0.53 -19.59 25.39
CA ALA A 18 -0.28 -18.85 24.42
C ALA A 18 0.57 -17.72 23.82
N GLY A 19 1.48 -18.07 22.92
CA GLY A 19 2.17 -17.13 22.08
C GLY A 19 1.16 -16.33 21.27
N CYS A 20 0.91 -15.08 21.64
CA CYS A 20 0.07 -14.17 20.87
C CYS A 20 0.74 -13.90 19.54
N SER A 21 0.34 -14.60 18.49
CA SER A 21 0.59 -14.14 17.11
C SER A 21 -0.15 -12.81 16.94
N THR A 22 0.59 -11.71 16.96
CA THR A 22 0.00 -10.37 16.85
C THR A 22 -0.26 -10.07 15.39
N THR A 23 -1.52 -10.17 14.95
CA THR A 23 -1.95 -9.71 13.63
C THR A 23 -1.84 -8.19 13.54
N HIS A 24 -1.30 -7.67 12.46
CA HIS A 24 -1.18 -6.24 12.20
C HIS A 24 -2.25 -5.78 11.22
N TYR A 25 -2.92 -4.70 11.56
CA TYR A 25 -3.88 -4.02 10.68
C TYR A 25 -3.34 -2.65 10.33
N ILE A 26 -3.06 -2.41 9.05
CA ILE A 26 -2.48 -1.17 8.56
C ILE A 26 -3.43 -0.44 7.61
N SER A 27 -3.38 0.88 7.62
CA SER A 27 -4.11 1.72 6.67
C SER A 27 -3.18 2.17 5.54
N ILE A 28 -3.54 1.87 4.29
CA ILE A 28 -2.75 2.28 3.13
C ILE A 28 -3.43 3.49 2.49
N SER A 29 -2.85 4.67 2.70
CA SER A 29 -3.36 5.96 2.25
C SER A 29 -2.21 6.80 1.69
N PRO A 30 -1.87 6.61 0.40
CA PRO A 30 -0.75 7.31 -0.22
C PRO A 30 -0.91 8.84 -0.16
N GLN A 31 0.19 9.54 0.12
CA GLN A 31 0.25 11.01 0.13
C GLN A 31 1.33 11.47 -0.86
N PRO A 32 0.99 11.59 -2.15
CA PRO A 32 1.97 12.02 -3.14
C PRO A 32 2.39 13.48 -2.89
N GLU A 33 3.68 13.73 -3.02
CA GLU A 33 4.24 15.08 -3.02
C GLU A 33 4.47 15.52 -4.47
N ILE A 34 3.65 16.42 -4.96
CA ILE A 34 3.74 16.94 -6.32
C ILE A 34 4.26 18.36 -6.27
N SER A 35 5.36 18.61 -6.98
CA SER A 35 5.78 19.99 -7.22
C SER A 35 4.72 20.68 -8.09
N THR A 36 4.02 21.65 -7.52
CA THR A 36 2.94 22.39 -8.14
C THR A 36 3.46 23.17 -9.36
N ASN A 37 3.37 22.57 -10.53
CA ASN A 37 3.35 23.32 -11.77
C ASN A 37 1.87 23.55 -12.08
N THR A 38 1.38 24.73 -11.81
CA THR A 38 0.02 25.17 -12.09
C THR A 38 -0.22 25.17 -13.60
N LEU A 39 -0.55 24.00 -14.12
CA LEU A 39 -1.12 23.88 -15.45
C LEU A 39 -2.60 24.22 -15.28
N SER A 40 -2.99 25.46 -15.58
CA SER A 40 -4.40 25.82 -15.67
C SER A 40 -5.01 25.05 -16.84
N ASN A 41 -5.71 23.96 -16.54
CA ASN A 41 -6.38 23.16 -17.55
C ASN A 41 -7.74 22.69 -17.01
N ASP A 42 -8.82 23.23 -17.59
CA ASP A 42 -10.20 22.93 -17.23
C ASP A 42 -10.68 21.55 -17.73
N ARG A 43 -9.76 20.68 -18.20
CA ARG A 43 -10.15 19.36 -18.72
C ARG A 43 -10.64 18.46 -17.60
N VAL A 44 -11.81 17.92 -17.82
CA VAL A 44 -12.40 16.92 -16.94
C VAL A 44 -11.75 15.56 -17.19
N ILE A 45 -11.22 14.97 -16.13
CA ILE A 45 -10.58 13.65 -16.15
C ILE A 45 -11.38 12.71 -15.28
N ASN A 46 -11.92 11.64 -15.86
CA ASN A 46 -12.51 10.56 -15.09
C ASN A 46 -11.41 9.67 -14.53
N VAL A 47 -11.45 9.35 -13.22
CA VAL A 47 -10.49 8.46 -12.57
C VAL A 47 -11.20 7.27 -11.98
N SER A 48 -10.81 6.08 -12.38
CA SER A 48 -11.28 4.82 -11.80
C SER A 48 -10.12 4.00 -11.26
N THR A 49 -10.36 3.35 -10.12
CA THR A 49 -9.39 2.47 -9.48
C THR A 49 -10.01 1.11 -9.23
N SER A 50 -9.20 0.07 -9.30
CA SER A 50 -9.60 -1.31 -9.00
C SER A 50 -8.46 -2.11 -8.43
N THR A 51 -8.78 -3.19 -7.75
CA THR A 51 -7.82 -4.20 -7.32
C THR A 51 -8.45 -5.58 -7.34
N LYS A 52 -7.65 -6.59 -7.64
CA LYS A 52 -8.01 -8.01 -7.49
C LYS A 52 -7.28 -8.65 -6.30
N LEU A 53 -6.48 -7.83 -5.60
CA LEU A 53 -5.74 -8.29 -4.44
C LEU A 53 -6.69 -8.50 -3.25
N THR A 54 -6.32 -9.43 -2.39
CA THR A 54 -6.97 -9.61 -1.09
C THR A 54 -6.53 -8.51 -0.12
N THR A 55 -7.18 -8.43 1.03
CA THR A 55 -6.77 -7.52 2.10
C THR A 55 -5.44 -7.91 2.75
N THR A 56 -4.94 -9.14 2.51
CA THR A 56 -3.66 -9.62 3.02
C THR A 56 -2.52 -8.90 2.31
N VAL A 57 -1.72 -8.15 3.06
CA VAL A 57 -0.53 -7.44 2.57
C VAL A 57 0.71 -8.32 2.69
N GLY A 58 0.79 -9.17 3.71
CA GLY A 58 1.92 -10.03 3.93
C GLY A 58 2.00 -10.62 5.32
N SER A 59 3.20 -10.96 5.76
CA SER A 59 3.41 -11.48 7.11
C SER A 59 4.81 -11.19 7.64
N ILE A 60 4.93 -11.14 8.95
CA ILE A 60 6.19 -11.04 9.69
C ILE A 60 6.48 -12.40 10.32
N LYS A 61 7.69 -12.87 10.18
CA LYS A 61 8.15 -14.06 10.89
C LYS A 61 8.47 -13.67 12.34
N THR A 62 7.70 -14.18 13.31
CA THR A 62 7.81 -13.84 14.73
C THR A 62 8.60 -14.85 15.55
N GLY A 63 8.75 -16.07 15.05
CA GLY A 63 9.48 -17.15 15.70
C GLY A 63 9.92 -18.23 14.71
N LEU A 64 10.34 -19.37 15.23
CA LEU A 64 10.82 -20.47 14.37
C LEU A 64 9.76 -20.95 13.36
N ASN A 65 8.48 -20.99 13.79
CA ASN A 65 7.34 -21.43 12.95
C ASN A 65 6.13 -20.48 13.07
N GLU A 66 6.28 -19.33 13.71
CA GLU A 66 5.19 -18.38 13.94
C GLU A 66 5.27 -17.22 12.96
N ARG A 67 4.10 -16.75 12.53
CA ARG A 67 3.93 -15.59 11.66
C ARG A 67 2.81 -14.71 12.20
N ALA A 68 3.02 -13.40 12.11
CA ALA A 68 1.98 -12.40 12.29
C ALA A 68 1.56 -11.89 10.91
N ASP A 69 0.31 -12.10 10.55
CA ASP A 69 -0.21 -11.64 9.27
C ASP A 69 -0.44 -10.13 9.29
N ILE A 70 -0.29 -9.50 8.12
CA ILE A 70 -0.51 -8.07 7.90
C ILE A 70 -1.69 -7.91 6.96
N TYR A 71 -2.72 -7.16 7.39
CA TYR A 71 -3.91 -6.88 6.61
C TYR A 71 -4.09 -5.38 6.39
N ALA A 72 -4.53 -4.99 5.20
CA ALA A 72 -5.08 -3.67 4.98
C ALA A 72 -6.48 -3.59 5.63
N ASN A 73 -6.70 -2.56 6.45
CA ASN A 73 -7.96 -2.34 7.16
C ASN A 73 -8.86 -1.31 6.47
N ASN A 74 -8.42 -0.75 5.35
CA ASN A 74 -9.17 0.21 4.54
C ASN A 74 -9.33 -0.27 3.10
N ASP A 75 -10.19 0.42 2.34
CA ASP A 75 -10.28 0.25 0.89
C ASP A 75 -9.08 0.94 0.22
N VAL A 76 -8.06 0.14 -0.12
CA VAL A 76 -6.82 0.64 -0.72
C VAL A 76 -7.09 1.23 -2.12
N ALA A 77 -8.04 0.67 -2.89
CA ALA A 77 -8.37 1.20 -4.21
C ALA A 77 -9.01 2.59 -4.10
N ALA A 78 -9.94 2.78 -3.16
CA ALA A 78 -10.51 4.09 -2.87
C ALA A 78 -9.44 5.09 -2.40
N SER A 79 -8.53 4.68 -1.52
CA SER A 79 -7.45 5.55 -1.01
C SER A 79 -6.46 5.96 -2.11
N VAL A 80 -6.11 5.05 -3.03
CA VAL A 80 -5.29 5.36 -4.21
C VAL A 80 -6.03 6.33 -5.14
N LYS A 81 -7.35 6.13 -5.36
CA LYS A 81 -8.18 7.04 -6.14
C LYS A 81 -8.10 8.46 -5.57
N GLU A 82 -8.37 8.63 -4.29
CA GLU A 82 -8.35 9.93 -3.62
C GLU A 82 -6.97 10.62 -3.72
N SER A 83 -5.90 9.85 -3.58
CA SER A 83 -4.52 10.34 -3.71
C SER A 83 -4.24 10.84 -5.13
N VAL A 84 -4.68 10.11 -6.15
CA VAL A 84 -4.54 10.50 -7.56
C VAL A 84 -5.40 11.72 -7.88
N LEU A 85 -6.66 11.76 -7.40
CA LEU A 85 -7.55 12.92 -7.56
C LEU A 85 -6.94 14.19 -6.94
N LYS A 86 -6.37 14.06 -5.73
CA LYS A 86 -5.66 15.17 -5.09
C LYS A 86 -4.47 15.62 -5.93
N GLY A 87 -3.61 14.68 -6.37
CA GLY A 87 -2.44 14.99 -7.17
C GLY A 87 -2.77 15.62 -8.53
N LEU A 88 -3.85 15.19 -9.19
CA LEU A 88 -4.32 15.82 -10.43
C LEU A 88 -4.82 17.26 -10.18
N ARG A 89 -5.51 17.51 -9.06
CA ARG A 89 -5.88 18.88 -8.67
C ARG A 89 -4.66 19.76 -8.40
N ASP A 90 -3.66 19.23 -7.70
CA ASP A 90 -2.40 19.93 -7.42
C ASP A 90 -1.61 20.24 -8.73
N LEU A 91 -1.77 19.43 -9.77
CA LEU A 91 -1.27 19.67 -11.12
C LEU A 91 -2.14 20.65 -11.93
N GLY A 92 -3.28 21.11 -11.43
CA GLY A 92 -4.18 22.06 -12.07
C GLY A 92 -5.23 21.45 -13.00
N PHE A 93 -5.47 20.14 -12.92
CA PHE A 93 -6.57 19.50 -13.65
C PHE A 93 -7.87 19.48 -12.84
N THR A 94 -9.00 19.19 -13.51
CA THR A 94 -10.33 19.05 -12.89
C THR A 94 -10.76 17.57 -12.90
N PRO A 95 -10.35 16.76 -11.92
CA PRO A 95 -10.69 15.34 -11.91
C PRO A 95 -12.11 15.10 -11.40
N ASP A 96 -12.78 14.09 -11.96
CA ASP A 96 -14.09 13.54 -11.53
C ASP A 96 -15.23 14.57 -11.46
N GLN A 97 -15.15 15.68 -12.21
CA GLN A 97 -16.18 16.69 -12.26
C GLN A 97 -16.63 16.95 -13.71
N GLY A 98 -17.82 16.54 -14.05
CA GLY A 98 -18.42 16.83 -15.34
C GLY A 98 -19.05 15.64 -16.04
N VAL A 99 -19.93 15.95 -17.00
CA VAL A 99 -20.77 14.96 -17.68
C VAL A 99 -20.05 14.29 -18.86
N MET A 100 -19.02 14.93 -19.42
CA MET A 100 -18.26 14.40 -20.56
C MET A 100 -16.75 14.54 -20.27
N PRO A 101 -16.10 13.49 -19.77
CA PRO A 101 -14.67 13.54 -19.52
C PRO A 101 -13.88 13.64 -20.83
N ALA A 102 -12.86 14.50 -20.83
CA ALA A 102 -11.90 14.62 -21.93
C ALA A 102 -10.86 13.49 -21.91
N ALA A 103 -10.72 12.83 -20.76
CA ALA A 103 -9.83 11.70 -20.55
C ALA A 103 -10.41 10.71 -19.53
N ASP A 104 -10.06 9.44 -19.69
CA ASP A 104 -10.40 8.35 -18.76
C ASP A 104 -9.12 7.67 -18.28
N LEU A 105 -8.84 7.80 -16.99
CA LEU A 105 -7.66 7.26 -16.32
C LEU A 105 -8.08 6.07 -15.45
N GLN A 106 -7.72 4.87 -15.87
CA GLN A 106 -7.99 3.62 -15.18
C GLN A 106 -6.70 3.14 -14.50
N ILE A 107 -6.79 2.80 -13.22
CA ILE A 107 -5.66 2.36 -12.39
C ILE A 107 -6.02 1.03 -11.73
N GLU A 108 -5.24 0.00 -11.96
CA GLU A 108 -5.35 -1.30 -11.30
C GLU A 108 -4.18 -1.49 -10.36
N ILE A 109 -4.43 -1.76 -9.08
CA ILE A 109 -3.39 -2.16 -8.12
C ILE A 109 -3.09 -3.63 -8.36
N THR A 110 -1.89 -3.92 -8.86
CA THR A 110 -1.49 -5.28 -9.28
C THR A 110 -0.63 -5.99 -8.27
N LYS A 111 0.07 -5.24 -7.41
CA LYS A 111 0.89 -5.80 -6.35
C LYS A 111 0.88 -4.91 -5.11
N MET A 112 0.81 -5.55 -3.97
CA MET A 112 0.94 -4.96 -2.66
C MET A 112 1.46 -6.05 -1.73
N SER A 113 2.72 -5.96 -1.32
CA SER A 113 3.32 -7.02 -0.51
C SER A 113 4.32 -6.50 0.51
N TYR A 114 4.31 -7.16 1.67
CA TYR A 114 5.28 -6.97 2.75
C TYR A 114 5.76 -8.34 3.22
N THR A 115 7.02 -8.65 3.01
CA THR A 115 7.62 -9.93 3.40
C THR A 115 8.83 -9.72 4.28
N THR A 116 9.04 -10.59 5.27
CA THR A 116 10.20 -10.49 6.16
C THR A 116 11.07 -11.74 6.13
N LYS A 117 12.37 -11.51 6.29
CA LYS A 117 13.39 -12.53 6.48
C LYS A 117 14.21 -12.15 7.72
N VAL A 118 14.44 -13.13 8.59
CA VAL A 118 15.31 -12.94 9.77
C VAL A 118 16.72 -13.42 9.41
N GLU A 119 17.71 -12.55 9.56
CA GLU A 119 19.11 -12.83 9.35
C GLU A 119 19.92 -12.44 10.61
N ALA A 120 20.45 -13.44 11.29
CA ALA A 120 21.19 -13.26 12.58
C ALA A 120 20.35 -12.44 13.60
N LEU A 121 20.69 -11.19 13.79
CA LEU A 121 20.02 -10.29 14.75
C LEU A 121 19.16 -9.20 14.06
N LYS A 122 18.93 -9.34 12.75
CA LYS A 122 18.20 -8.36 11.95
C LYS A 122 16.95 -8.96 11.34
N THR A 123 15.91 -8.16 11.23
CA THR A 123 14.76 -8.46 10.37
C THR A 123 14.88 -7.61 9.10
N ILE A 124 14.92 -8.27 7.95
CA ILE A 124 14.95 -7.61 6.64
C ILE A 124 13.54 -7.71 6.06
N ALA A 125 12.92 -6.57 5.79
CA ALA A 125 11.63 -6.48 5.13
C ALA A 125 11.81 -6.07 3.68
N THR A 126 11.10 -6.77 2.79
CA THR A 126 10.98 -6.42 1.36
C THR A 126 9.54 -6.03 1.10
N LEU A 127 9.36 -4.84 0.54
CA LEU A 127 8.08 -4.23 0.25
C LEU A 127 7.96 -4.01 -1.25
N ASP A 128 6.78 -4.29 -1.81
CA ASP A 128 6.45 -3.99 -3.20
C ASP A 128 5.09 -3.32 -3.29
N PHE A 129 4.96 -2.33 -4.17
CA PHE A 129 3.69 -1.73 -4.56
C PHE A 129 3.70 -1.42 -6.06
N GLU A 130 2.70 -1.92 -6.80
CA GLU A 130 2.64 -1.78 -8.25
C GLU A 130 1.25 -1.38 -8.72
N LEU A 131 1.22 -0.44 -9.68
CA LEU A 131 0.04 0.05 -10.38
C LEU A 131 0.17 -0.23 -11.88
N LYS A 132 -0.91 -0.72 -12.47
CA LYS A 132 -1.08 -0.77 -13.92
C LYS A 132 -2.08 0.30 -14.32
N THR A 133 -1.72 1.10 -15.31
CA THR A 133 -2.51 2.26 -15.71
C THR A 133 -2.87 2.18 -17.18
N THR A 134 -4.11 2.57 -17.51
CA THR A 134 -4.59 2.79 -18.87
C THR A 134 -5.19 4.19 -18.93
N LEU A 135 -4.65 5.04 -19.77
CA LEU A 135 -5.18 6.38 -20.04
C LEU A 135 -5.74 6.42 -21.48
N ALA A 136 -7.01 6.72 -21.60
CA ALA A 136 -7.66 7.02 -22.88
C ALA A 136 -7.91 8.53 -22.98
N ALA A 137 -7.25 9.20 -23.92
CA ALA A 137 -7.37 10.64 -24.14
C ALA A 137 -7.07 10.98 -25.60
N LYS A 138 -7.76 11.98 -26.18
CA LYS A 138 -7.51 12.47 -27.55
C LYS A 138 -7.54 11.37 -28.63
N GLY A 139 -8.39 10.34 -28.44
CA GLY A 139 -8.44 9.20 -29.36
C GLY A 139 -7.25 8.23 -29.28
N GLN A 140 -6.37 8.39 -28.30
CA GLN A 140 -5.20 7.55 -28.03
C GLN A 140 -5.37 6.77 -26.75
N ILE A 141 -4.74 5.60 -26.69
CA ILE A 141 -4.68 4.77 -25.48
C ILE A 141 -3.20 4.62 -25.10
N TYR A 142 -2.86 5.07 -23.89
CA TYR A 142 -1.56 4.88 -23.27
C TYR A 142 -1.65 3.90 -22.13
N LYS A 143 -0.73 2.95 -22.07
CA LYS A 143 -0.66 1.95 -20.99
C LYS A 143 0.73 1.96 -20.38
N ALA A 144 0.80 1.99 -19.05
CA ALA A 144 2.04 1.95 -18.31
C ALA A 144 1.90 1.14 -17.01
N ASN A 145 3.04 0.66 -16.51
CA ASN A 145 3.14 0.05 -15.18
C ASN A 145 4.10 0.88 -14.33
N TYR A 146 3.69 1.19 -13.12
CA TYR A 146 4.48 1.92 -12.14
C TYR A 146 4.69 1.01 -10.93
N GLY A 147 5.93 0.82 -10.55
CA GLY A 147 6.27 -0.01 -9.39
C GLY A 147 7.33 0.65 -8.53
N SER A 148 7.24 0.42 -7.24
CA SER A 148 8.25 0.74 -6.26
C SER A 148 8.53 -0.48 -5.40
N GLN A 149 9.81 -0.72 -5.15
CA GLN A 149 10.28 -1.74 -4.23
C GLN A 149 11.21 -1.10 -3.22
N LYS A 150 11.13 -1.54 -1.97
CA LYS A 150 11.96 -1.05 -0.88
C LYS A 150 12.43 -2.21 -0.02
N VAL A 151 13.66 -2.15 0.43
CA VAL A 151 14.20 -3.07 1.44
C VAL A 151 14.49 -2.25 2.70
N ARG A 152 14.02 -2.74 3.83
CA ARG A 152 14.25 -2.15 5.15
C ARG A 152 14.93 -3.14 6.07
N GLU A 153 15.87 -2.66 6.87
CA GLU A 153 16.50 -3.43 7.94
C GLU A 153 16.02 -2.90 9.29
N TYR A 154 15.59 -3.81 10.15
CA TYR A 154 15.18 -3.53 11.52
C TYR A 154 16.10 -4.31 12.48
N GLY A 155 16.56 -3.67 13.55
CA GLY A 155 17.32 -4.34 14.61
C GLY A 155 16.48 -5.31 15.45
N THR A 156 15.15 -5.14 15.40
CA THR A 156 14.15 -6.00 16.04
C THR A 156 12.99 -6.24 15.05
N MET A 157 11.92 -6.89 15.50
CA MET A 157 10.70 -6.97 14.70
C MET A 157 10.09 -5.58 14.48
N PRO A 158 9.66 -5.26 13.24
CA PRO A 158 8.94 -4.02 12.98
C PRO A 158 7.59 -4.03 13.71
N TYR A 159 7.25 -2.89 14.32
CA TYR A 159 5.93 -2.68 14.92
C TYR A 159 4.94 -2.14 13.87
N GLN A 160 3.64 -2.24 14.16
CA GLN A 160 2.57 -1.93 13.21
C GLN A 160 2.72 -0.57 12.52
N GLN A 161 3.02 0.50 13.28
CA GLN A 161 3.19 1.85 12.70
C GLN A 161 4.36 1.93 11.71
N ALA A 162 5.48 1.25 12.00
CA ALA A 162 6.62 1.24 11.07
C ALA A 162 6.29 0.53 9.75
N ILE A 163 5.47 -0.54 9.80
CA ILE A 163 4.99 -1.24 8.62
C ILE A 163 4.07 -0.34 7.81
N GLU A 164 3.14 0.34 8.49
CA GLU A 164 2.17 1.27 7.88
C GLU A 164 2.89 2.44 7.21
N ASP A 165 3.83 3.07 7.89
CA ASP A 165 4.62 4.19 7.36
C ASP A 165 5.43 3.78 6.13
N ASP A 166 6.11 2.64 6.18
CA ASP A 166 6.90 2.14 5.05
C ASP A 166 6.04 1.78 3.84
N MET A 167 4.86 1.18 4.05
CA MET A 167 3.93 0.87 2.96
C MET A 167 3.31 2.15 2.36
N ASN A 168 2.98 3.13 3.19
CA ASN A 168 2.47 4.44 2.74
C ASN A 168 3.50 5.23 1.95
N ASP A 169 4.75 5.26 2.40
CA ASP A 169 5.88 5.85 1.67
C ASP A 169 6.02 5.22 0.28
N LEU A 170 5.99 3.89 0.22
CA LEU A 170 6.17 3.14 -1.02
C LEU A 170 5.02 3.38 -2.00
N ALA A 171 3.79 3.34 -1.52
CA ALA A 171 2.59 3.63 -2.30
C ALA A 171 2.59 5.08 -2.80
N SER A 172 3.00 6.05 -1.96
CA SER A 172 3.14 7.46 -2.32
C SER A 172 4.16 7.67 -3.44
N GLN A 173 5.33 7.01 -3.35
CA GLN A 173 6.35 7.05 -4.41
C GLN A 173 5.81 6.49 -5.73
N THR A 174 5.01 5.41 -5.67
CA THR A 174 4.45 4.81 -6.88
C THR A 174 3.40 5.72 -7.53
N VAL A 175 2.53 6.36 -6.73
CA VAL A 175 1.56 7.36 -7.21
C VAL A 175 2.28 8.59 -7.77
N ASN A 176 3.36 9.05 -7.12
CA ASN A 176 4.20 10.13 -7.64
C ASN A 176 4.77 9.82 -9.03
N ARG A 177 5.26 8.60 -9.25
CA ARG A 177 5.77 8.18 -10.58
C ARG A 177 4.69 8.23 -11.65
N LEU A 178 3.47 7.80 -11.33
CA LEU A 178 2.33 7.89 -12.23
C LEU A 178 2.01 9.34 -12.58
N LEU A 179 1.89 10.21 -11.57
CA LEU A 179 1.50 11.61 -11.73
C LEU A 179 2.62 12.48 -12.36
N SER A 180 3.86 12.02 -12.32
CA SER A 180 5.02 12.68 -12.92
C SER A 180 5.38 12.14 -14.32
N ASP A 181 4.62 11.16 -14.85
CA ASP A 181 4.89 10.60 -16.18
C ASP A 181 4.64 11.66 -17.27
N PRO A 182 5.67 12.05 -18.06
CA PRO A 182 5.52 13.05 -19.10
C PRO A 182 4.49 12.69 -20.18
N ASN A 183 4.28 11.38 -20.45
CA ASN A 183 3.31 10.93 -21.43
C ASN A 183 1.89 11.13 -20.89
N ILE A 184 1.64 10.80 -19.62
CA ILE A 184 0.37 11.07 -18.96
C ILE A 184 0.07 12.56 -18.97
N ILE A 185 1.03 13.38 -18.52
CA ILE A 185 0.86 14.84 -18.46
C ILE A 185 0.58 15.42 -19.86
N THR A 186 1.28 14.95 -20.89
CA THR A 186 1.12 15.44 -22.27
C THR A 186 -0.25 15.07 -22.86
N LEU A 187 -0.73 13.85 -22.58
CA LEU A 187 -2.04 13.41 -23.06
C LEU A 187 -3.20 14.12 -22.31
N LEU A 188 -3.00 14.44 -21.03
CA LEU A 188 -3.98 15.17 -20.23
C LEU A 188 -4.03 16.68 -20.57
N LYS A 189 -2.98 17.27 -21.07
CA LYS A 189 -2.95 18.67 -21.60
C LYS A 189 -3.69 18.78 -22.93
#